data_f3d5063efb321b24f8212ec8882bf1a4
#
_entry.id   f3d5063efb321b24f8212ec8882bf1a4
#
_cell.length_a   1.000
_cell.length_b   1.000
_cell.length_c   1.000
_cell.angle_alpha   90.00
_cell.angle_beta   90.00
_cell.angle_gamma   90.00
#
_symmetry.space_group_name_H-M   'P 1'
#
loop_
_entity.id
_entity.type
_entity.pdbx_description
1 polymer ?
#
loop_
_entity_poly.entity_id
_entity_poly.type
_entity_poly.pdbx_seq_one_letter_code
_entity_poly.pdbx_strand_id
1 'polypeptide(L)'
;PEMIGIGPFIPHKDTPFAKESPGTLEQTLRLLSIIRLIHPHALLPATTALGTIDPKGREKGILAGANVVMPNLSPVNVRDKYTLYDNKICTGDESAQCRHCLEMRMKSVGYQVVTDRGDSLNI
;
A
#
# COMPACT_ATOMS: atom_id res chain seq x y z
N PRO A 1 5.90 -6.71 -17.11
CA PRO A 1 4.73 -6.95 -16.27
C PRO A 1 3.83 -5.72 -16.23
N GLU A 2 2.53 -5.94 -16.10
CA GLU A 2 1.52 -4.88 -16.03
C GLU A 2 1.46 -4.24 -14.64
N MET A 3 1.57 -5.06 -13.61
CA MET A 3 1.58 -4.62 -12.22
C MET A 3 2.71 -5.30 -11.46
N ILE A 4 3.38 -4.54 -10.61
CA ILE A 4 4.45 -5.04 -9.74
C ILE A 4 4.12 -4.61 -8.32
N GLY A 5 3.74 -5.59 -7.49
CA GLY A 5 3.44 -5.37 -6.08
C GLY A 5 4.65 -5.66 -5.21
N ILE A 6 5.11 -4.66 -4.48
CA ILE A 6 6.13 -4.82 -3.44
C ILE A 6 5.70 -4.11 -2.17
N GLY A 7 6.15 -4.60 -1.05
CA GLY A 7 5.92 -3.96 0.24
C GLY A 7 6.95 -4.42 1.25
N PRO A 8 7.06 -3.75 2.39
CA PRO A 8 7.93 -4.20 3.45
C PRO A 8 7.39 -5.51 4.04
N PHE A 9 8.29 -6.41 4.37
CA PHE A 9 7.92 -7.58 5.16
C PHE A 9 7.53 -7.13 6.57
N ILE A 10 6.40 -7.61 7.05
CA ILE A 10 5.95 -7.44 8.44
C ILE A 10 5.61 -8.83 8.98
N PRO A 11 6.25 -9.27 10.07
CA PRO A 11 5.99 -10.59 10.63
C PRO A 11 4.58 -10.70 11.20
N HIS A 12 4.09 -11.93 11.31
CA HIS A 12 2.87 -12.25 12.05
C HIS A 12 3.24 -13.21 13.19
N LYS A 13 2.72 -12.94 14.39
CA LYS A 13 3.03 -13.69 15.62
C LYS A 13 2.75 -15.20 15.54
N ASP A 14 1.78 -15.61 14.72
CA ASP A 14 1.35 -17.00 14.58
C ASP A 14 2.01 -17.70 13.37
N THR A 15 3.16 -17.22 12.92
CA THR A 15 3.89 -17.79 11.79
C THR A 15 5.32 -18.18 12.19
N PRO A 16 5.97 -19.07 11.42
CA PRO A 16 7.38 -19.40 11.64
C PRO A 16 8.31 -18.18 11.59
N PHE A 17 7.91 -17.10 10.93
CA PHE A 17 8.68 -15.86 10.78
C PHE A 17 8.40 -14.82 11.87
N ALA A 18 7.67 -15.18 12.94
CA ALA A 18 7.27 -14.25 14.01
C ALA A 18 8.44 -13.50 14.66
N LYS A 19 9.63 -14.08 14.65
CA LYS A 19 10.84 -13.50 15.26
C LYS A 19 11.76 -12.81 14.23
N GLU A 20 11.41 -12.85 12.95
CA GLU A 20 12.21 -12.20 11.92
C GLU A 20 12.05 -10.67 11.97
N SER A 21 13.11 -9.97 11.63
CA SER A 21 13.09 -8.50 11.56
C SER A 21 12.20 -8.04 10.40
N PRO A 22 11.35 -7.03 10.61
CA PRO A 22 10.57 -6.46 9.53
C PRO A 22 11.47 -5.75 8.50
N GLY A 23 10.96 -5.62 7.28
CA GLY A 23 11.55 -4.76 6.26
C GLY A 23 11.45 -3.28 6.63
N THR A 24 12.20 -2.43 5.95
CA THR A 24 12.22 -1.00 6.23
C THR A 24 11.45 -0.19 5.19
N LEU A 25 10.93 0.96 5.62
CA LEU A 25 10.33 1.96 4.72
C LEU A 25 11.32 2.35 3.62
N GLU A 26 12.55 2.70 4.00
CA GLU A 26 13.56 3.19 3.07
C GLU A 26 13.89 2.20 1.97
N GLN A 27 14.09 0.93 2.28
CA GLN A 27 14.32 -0.11 1.28
C GLN A 27 13.16 -0.23 0.30
N THR A 28 11.93 -0.21 0.79
CA THR A 28 10.74 -0.29 -0.06
C THR A 28 10.63 0.92 -0.97
N LEU A 29 10.85 2.14 -0.46
CA LEU A 29 10.81 3.37 -1.26
C LEU A 29 11.89 3.37 -2.36
N ARG A 30 13.10 2.94 -2.03
CA ARG A 30 14.18 2.79 -3.03
C ARG A 30 13.82 1.81 -4.13
N LEU A 31 13.26 0.65 -3.76
CA LEU A 31 12.81 -0.35 -4.75
C LEU A 31 11.67 0.17 -5.62
N LEU A 32 10.69 0.88 -5.07
CA LEU A 32 9.63 1.51 -5.85
C LEU A 32 10.20 2.48 -6.89
N SER A 33 11.15 3.32 -6.49
CA SER A 33 11.80 4.27 -7.39
C SER A 33 12.58 3.56 -8.50
N ILE A 34 13.36 2.54 -8.17
CA ILE A 34 14.11 1.76 -9.15
C ILE A 34 13.16 1.06 -10.13
N ILE A 35 12.11 0.41 -9.62
CA ILE A 35 11.14 -0.26 -10.47
C ILE A 35 10.43 0.74 -11.39
N ARG A 36 10.08 1.92 -10.91
CA ARG A 36 9.47 2.96 -11.74
C ARG A 36 10.38 3.42 -12.87
N LEU A 37 11.69 3.52 -12.63
CA LEU A 37 12.65 3.88 -13.66
C LEU A 37 12.82 2.78 -14.72
N ILE A 38 12.81 1.53 -14.31
CA ILE A 38 12.95 0.38 -15.23
C ILE A 38 11.63 0.10 -15.99
N HIS A 39 10.50 0.24 -15.31
CA HIS A 39 9.17 -0.03 -15.84
C HIS A 39 8.26 1.22 -15.71
N PRO A 40 8.44 2.23 -16.57
CA PRO A 40 7.77 3.53 -16.42
C PRO A 40 6.25 3.46 -16.51
N HIS A 41 5.69 2.44 -17.16
CA HIS A 41 4.24 2.27 -17.36
C HIS A 41 3.61 1.24 -16.41
N ALA A 42 4.38 0.57 -15.55
CA ALA A 42 3.83 -0.43 -14.64
C ALA A 42 2.92 0.19 -13.56
N LEU A 43 1.89 -0.55 -13.18
CA LEU A 43 1.08 -0.24 -12.01
C LEU A 43 1.86 -0.65 -10.75
N LEU A 44 2.14 0.30 -9.87
CA LEU A 44 2.90 0.09 -8.64
C LEU A 44 2.06 0.49 -7.42
N PRO A 45 1.58 -0.47 -6.62
CA PRO A 45 0.84 -0.15 -5.41
C PRO A 45 1.70 0.46 -4.30
N ALA A 46 1.19 1.54 -3.68
CA ALA A 46 1.60 1.96 -2.34
C ALA A 46 0.79 1.12 -1.34
N THR A 47 1.39 0.06 -0.82
CA THR A 47 0.69 -0.97 -0.06
C THR A 47 0.24 -0.52 1.32
N THR A 48 -0.76 -1.20 1.87
CA THR A 48 -1.20 -1.01 3.27
C THR A 48 -0.06 -1.28 4.25
N ALA A 49 0.84 -2.21 3.95
CA ALA A 49 2.02 -2.50 4.75
C ALA A 49 2.94 -1.28 4.92
N LEU A 50 3.12 -0.48 3.86
CA LEU A 50 3.84 0.81 3.96
C LEU A 50 3.19 1.75 4.97
N GLY A 51 1.86 1.86 4.93
CA GLY A 51 1.10 2.66 5.89
C GLY A 51 1.13 2.11 7.31
N THR A 52 1.39 0.81 7.48
CA THR A 52 1.51 0.17 8.80
C THR A 52 2.85 0.47 9.45
N ILE A 53 3.94 0.45 8.71
CA ILE A 53 5.28 0.76 9.27
C ILE A 53 5.56 2.26 9.41
N ASP A 54 4.88 3.10 8.65
CA ASP A 54 4.98 4.56 8.75
C ASP A 54 3.59 5.18 8.49
N PRO A 55 3.07 6.06 9.37
CA PRO A 55 1.76 6.68 9.20
C PRO A 55 1.60 7.43 7.86
N LYS A 56 2.70 7.90 7.27
CA LYS A 56 2.75 8.54 5.93
C LYS A 56 3.40 7.64 4.88
N GLY A 57 3.50 6.35 5.13
CA GLY A 57 4.20 5.42 4.24
C GLY A 57 3.59 5.36 2.85
N ARG A 58 2.25 5.40 2.74
CA ARG A 58 1.58 5.38 1.43
C ARG A 58 1.82 6.66 0.64
N GLU A 59 1.77 7.82 1.28
CA GLU A 59 2.10 9.12 0.67
C GLU A 59 3.54 9.13 0.18
N LYS A 60 4.48 8.67 0.99
CA LYS A 60 5.89 8.54 0.61
C LYS A 60 6.07 7.54 -0.54
N GLY A 61 5.30 6.45 -0.55
CA GLY A 61 5.29 5.49 -1.65
C GLY A 61 4.87 6.10 -2.98
N ILE A 62 3.82 6.94 -2.99
CA ILE A 62 3.40 7.68 -4.19
C ILE A 62 4.49 8.63 -4.66
N LEU A 63 5.12 9.38 -3.76
CA LEU A 63 6.22 10.28 -4.10
C LEU A 63 7.46 9.53 -4.61
N ALA A 64 7.65 8.27 -4.22
CA ALA A 64 8.74 7.41 -4.66
C ALA A 64 8.48 6.72 -6.01
N GLY A 65 7.26 6.81 -6.57
CA GLY A 65 6.94 6.24 -7.88
C GLY A 65 5.75 5.29 -7.93
N ALA A 66 5.11 4.99 -6.80
CA ALA A 66 3.85 4.25 -6.80
C ALA A 66 2.71 5.09 -7.43
N ASN A 67 1.73 4.43 -8.02
CA ASN A 67 0.60 5.08 -8.69
C ASN A 67 -0.74 4.36 -8.47
N VAL A 68 -0.78 3.39 -7.56
CA VAL A 68 -2.00 2.67 -7.19
C VAL A 68 -2.16 2.72 -5.68
N VAL A 69 -3.37 2.99 -5.21
CA VAL A 69 -3.74 2.90 -3.79
C VAL A 69 -4.98 2.04 -3.65
N MET A 70 -5.02 1.24 -2.59
CA MET A 70 -6.10 0.30 -2.34
C MET A 70 -6.74 0.60 -0.99
N PRO A 71 -7.98 1.13 -0.94
CA PRO A 71 -8.72 1.21 0.29
C PRO A 71 -9.17 -0.19 0.73
N ASN A 72 -9.38 -0.36 2.03
CA ASN A 72 -9.95 -1.59 2.55
C ASN A 72 -11.47 -1.57 2.38
N LEU A 73 -11.98 -2.37 1.46
CA LEU A 73 -13.41 -2.49 1.16
C LEU A 73 -14.06 -3.71 1.84
N SER A 74 -13.33 -4.48 2.63
CA SER A 74 -13.89 -5.60 3.38
C SER A 74 -14.91 -5.11 4.40
N PRO A 75 -16.02 -5.85 4.63
CA PRO A 75 -16.97 -5.53 5.69
C PRO A 75 -16.28 -5.45 7.05
N VAL A 76 -16.62 -4.46 7.87
CA VAL A 76 -15.95 -4.18 9.15
C VAL A 76 -15.99 -5.38 10.09
N ASN A 77 -17.10 -6.11 10.11
CA ASN A 77 -17.31 -7.25 11.01
C ASN A 77 -16.44 -8.49 10.71
N VAL A 78 -15.70 -8.49 9.60
CA VAL A 78 -14.83 -9.60 9.22
C VAL A 78 -13.37 -9.17 9.00
N ARG A 79 -13.05 -7.89 9.13
CA ARG A 79 -11.71 -7.36 8.87
C ARG A 79 -10.64 -7.93 9.79
N ASP A 80 -10.98 -8.18 11.05
CA ASP A 80 -10.09 -8.78 12.04
C ASP A 80 -9.64 -10.21 11.67
N LYS A 81 -10.42 -10.90 10.82
CA LYS A 81 -10.09 -12.23 10.30
C LYS A 81 -9.06 -12.22 9.17
N TYR A 82 -8.75 -11.06 8.63
CA TYR A 82 -7.81 -10.87 7.51
C TYR A 82 -6.53 -10.13 7.94
N THR A 83 -6.06 -10.39 9.15
CA THR A 83 -4.80 -9.86 9.66
C THR A 83 -3.64 -10.74 9.18
N LEU A 84 -3.12 -10.43 7.99
CA LEU A 84 -2.03 -11.19 7.37
C LEU A 84 -0.66 -10.91 8.02
N TYR A 85 -0.55 -9.84 8.79
CA TYR A 85 0.64 -9.43 9.54
C TYR A 85 0.21 -8.61 10.77
N ASP A 86 1.13 -8.48 11.73
CA ASP A 86 0.83 -7.76 12.97
C ASP A 86 0.63 -6.26 12.72
N ASN A 87 -0.25 -5.66 13.52
CA ASN A 87 -0.56 -4.22 13.51
C ASN A 87 -1.10 -3.68 12.17
N LYS A 88 -1.73 -4.52 11.36
CA LYS A 88 -2.35 -4.08 10.10
C LYS A 88 -3.33 -2.94 10.36
N ILE A 89 -3.20 -1.84 9.59
CA ILE A 89 -4.07 -0.67 9.67
C ILE A 89 -5.40 -0.86 8.92
N CYS A 90 -6.33 0.07 9.09
CA CYS A 90 -7.64 0.09 8.40
C CYS A 90 -8.52 -1.12 8.75
N THR A 91 -8.46 -1.60 9.98
CA THR A 91 -9.29 -2.73 10.46
C THR A 91 -10.63 -2.28 11.04
N GLY A 92 -10.76 -1.04 11.53
CA GLY A 92 -11.91 -0.52 12.25
C GLY A 92 -12.78 0.50 11.51
N ASP A 93 -12.33 1.03 10.38
CA ASP A 93 -13.05 2.08 9.65
C ASP A 93 -14.02 1.50 8.62
N GLU A 94 -15.15 2.19 8.42
CA GLU A 94 -16.07 1.91 7.33
C GLU A 94 -15.36 2.05 5.96
N SER A 95 -15.79 1.28 4.98
CA SER A 95 -15.18 1.29 3.64
C SER A 95 -15.20 2.67 2.98
N ALA A 96 -16.32 3.38 3.12
CA ALA A 96 -16.46 4.72 2.58
C ALA A 96 -15.53 5.72 3.27
N GLN A 97 -15.39 5.63 4.60
CA GLN A 97 -14.46 6.47 5.37
C GLN A 97 -13.01 6.18 4.99
N CYS A 98 -12.63 4.92 4.84
CA CYS A 98 -11.30 4.53 4.43
C CYS A 98 -10.95 5.11 3.05
N ARG A 99 -11.89 5.06 2.10
CA ARG A 99 -11.73 5.66 0.77
C ARG A 99 -11.53 7.18 0.86
N HIS A 100 -12.40 7.88 1.59
CA HIS A 100 -12.32 9.34 1.73
C HIS A 100 -11.01 9.78 2.40
N CYS A 101 -10.60 9.11 3.48
CA CYS A 101 -9.31 9.36 4.13
C CYS A 101 -8.15 9.18 3.15
N LEU A 102 -8.19 8.15 2.33
CA LEU A 102 -7.16 7.88 1.34
C LEU A 102 -7.09 8.95 0.26
N GLU A 103 -8.26 9.42 -0.24
CA GLU A 103 -8.33 10.53 -1.18
C GLU A 103 -7.71 11.82 -0.61
N MET A 104 -8.04 12.16 0.63
CA MET A 104 -7.48 13.33 1.32
C MET A 104 -5.97 13.23 1.51
N ARG A 105 -5.46 12.05 1.84
CA ARG A 105 -4.03 11.80 1.99
C ARG A 105 -3.28 11.98 0.68
N MET A 106 -3.79 11.42 -0.41
CA MET A 106 -3.17 11.57 -1.73
C MET A 106 -3.18 13.03 -2.19
N LYS A 107 -4.28 13.74 -1.92
CA LYS A 107 -4.39 15.17 -2.21
C LYS A 107 -3.35 16.00 -1.44
N SER A 108 -3.02 15.62 -0.22
CA SER A 108 -2.01 16.32 0.60
C SER A 108 -0.60 16.28 0.00
N VAL A 109 -0.30 15.34 -0.88
CA VAL A 109 0.98 15.22 -1.59
C VAL A 109 0.88 15.58 -3.07
N GLY A 110 -0.21 16.24 -3.46
CA GLY A 110 -0.37 16.79 -4.80
C GLY A 110 -0.95 15.82 -5.84
N TYR A 111 -1.54 14.71 -5.39
CA TYR A 111 -2.13 13.70 -6.28
C TYR A 111 -3.64 13.60 -6.08
N GLN A 112 -4.33 13.23 -7.13
CA GLN A 112 -5.76 12.95 -7.11
C GLN A 112 -6.00 11.46 -7.31
N VAL A 113 -6.85 10.89 -6.45
CA VAL A 113 -7.34 9.53 -6.65
C VAL A 113 -8.42 9.54 -7.73
N VAL A 114 -8.24 8.71 -8.73
CA VAL A 114 -9.25 8.47 -9.77
C VAL A 114 -9.77 7.05 -9.63
N THR A 115 -11.08 6.89 -9.85
CA THR A 115 -11.72 5.59 -9.93
C THR A 115 -11.90 5.24 -11.39
N ASP A 116 -10.97 4.46 -11.90
CA ASP A 116 -10.94 4.03 -13.28
C ASP A 116 -10.82 2.50 -13.36
N ARG A 117 -10.95 1.94 -14.54
CA ARG A 117 -10.79 0.51 -14.78
C ARG A 117 -9.37 0.02 -14.44
N GLY A 118 -8.39 0.92 -14.47
CA GLY A 118 -7.03 0.63 -14.09
C GLY A 118 -6.29 -0.21 -15.13
N ASP A 119 -6.57 0.02 -16.39
CA ASP A 119 -5.89 -0.69 -17.48
C ASP A 119 -4.39 -0.37 -17.49
N SER A 120 -3.60 -1.38 -17.81
CA SER A 120 -2.16 -1.21 -17.99
C SER A 120 -1.86 -0.37 -19.24
N LEU A 121 -0.87 0.51 -19.11
CA LEU A 121 -0.34 1.27 -20.25
C LEU A 121 0.64 0.44 -21.12
N ASN A 122 0.93 -0.79 -20.72
CA ASN A 122 1.80 -1.71 -21.45
C ASN A 122 1.04 -2.59 -22.46
N ILE A 123 -0.02 -2.08 -22.98
CA ILE A 123 -0.80 -2.79 -24.01
C ILE A 123 -0.14 -2.56 -25.37
#